data_1dc1284e0d3876f1f82a6907217d1ab4
#
_entry.id   1dc1284e0d3876f1f82a6907217d1ab4
#
_cell.length_a   1.000
_cell.length_b   1.000
_cell.length_c   1.000
_cell.angle_alpha   90.00
_cell.angle_beta   90.00
_cell.angle_gamma   90.00
#
_symmetry.space_group_name_H-M   'P 1'
#
loop_
_entity.id
_entity.type
_entity.pdbx_description
1 polymer ?
#
loop_
_entity_poly.entity_id
_entity_poly.type
_entity_poly.pdbx_seq_one_letter_code
_entity_poly.pdbx_strand_id
1 'polypeptide(L)'
;DRLAVPSLLIFIALGMCFGENGLLRIYFNDYYAVNLICSVSLIFIMFYGGFGTNLSAARPVAVQSVVLSTLGVAGTAALVAAFAHWALKLPWLESFLIGSVISSTDAASVFNILRSKKLALKEHTDSLLEIESGSNDPISYMLTTVAVGLMSGEKMVVPLLLLQQLAVGILCGLLLGKLAIWALRRGAFPSEQSQTIFIFSVVILSYALPT
;
A
#
# COMPACT_ATOMS: atom_id res chain seq x y z
N ASP A 1 -14.80 21.41 -7.17
CA ASP A 1 -14.79 20.42 -8.29
C ASP A 1 -14.75 21.01 -9.70
N ARG A 2 -14.20 22.20 -9.89
CA ARG A 2 -14.06 22.80 -11.24
C ARG A 2 -12.70 22.54 -11.89
N LEU A 3 -11.71 22.10 -11.15
CA LEU A 3 -10.41 21.70 -11.69
C LEU A 3 -10.32 20.17 -11.63
N ALA A 4 -10.28 19.54 -12.79
CA ALA A 4 -10.12 18.08 -12.94
C ALA A 4 -8.68 17.62 -12.59
N VAL A 5 -8.04 18.30 -11.62
CA VAL A 5 -6.69 17.97 -11.15
C VAL A 5 -6.82 17.08 -9.91
N PRO A 6 -6.20 15.89 -9.90
CA PRO A 6 -6.15 15.05 -8.71
C PRO A 6 -5.58 15.82 -7.51
N SER A 7 -6.24 15.74 -6.36
CA SER A 7 -5.82 16.42 -5.13
C SER A 7 -4.37 16.08 -4.73
N LEU A 8 -3.93 14.86 -5.05
CA LEU A 8 -2.56 14.41 -4.84
C LEU A 8 -1.52 15.33 -5.52
N LEU A 9 -1.76 15.73 -6.77
CA LEU A 9 -0.85 16.63 -7.49
C LEU A 9 -0.78 18.02 -6.84
N ILE A 10 -1.89 18.48 -6.28
CA ILE A 10 -1.92 19.76 -5.54
C ILE A 10 -1.07 19.65 -4.28
N PHE A 11 -1.19 18.54 -3.52
CA PHE A 11 -0.39 18.33 -2.32
C PHE A 11 1.10 18.17 -2.63
N ILE A 12 1.46 17.48 -3.73
CA ILE A 12 2.84 17.39 -4.20
C ILE A 12 3.39 18.80 -4.55
N ALA A 13 2.64 19.58 -5.31
CA ALA A 13 3.05 20.94 -5.67
C ALA A 13 3.22 21.84 -4.45
N LEU A 14 2.29 21.75 -3.46
CA LEU A 14 2.44 22.43 -2.19
C LEU A 14 3.70 21.96 -1.45
N GLY A 15 3.94 20.66 -1.35
CA GLY A 15 5.16 20.12 -0.73
C GLY A 15 6.43 20.63 -1.39
N MET A 16 6.45 20.73 -2.72
CA MET A 16 7.58 21.32 -3.46
C MET A 16 7.78 22.82 -3.15
N CYS A 17 6.69 23.58 -2.97
CA CYS A 17 6.77 24.99 -2.57
C CYS A 17 7.31 25.18 -1.15
N PHE A 18 6.97 24.27 -0.22
CA PHE A 18 7.42 24.31 1.16
C PHE A 18 8.82 23.73 1.36
N GLY A 19 9.31 22.90 0.44
CA GLY A 19 10.60 22.20 0.56
C GLY A 19 11.82 23.14 0.57
N GLU A 20 12.97 22.56 0.90
CA GLU A 20 14.26 23.28 1.01
C GLU A 20 14.64 24.08 -0.24
N ASN A 21 14.35 23.54 -1.42
CA ASN A 21 14.58 24.18 -2.71
C ASN A 21 13.36 24.93 -3.24
N GLY A 22 12.27 25.02 -2.44
CA GLY A 22 11.04 25.68 -2.80
C GLY A 22 11.01 27.17 -2.46
N LEU A 23 9.82 27.77 -2.58
CA LEU A 23 9.62 29.20 -2.32
C LEU A 23 9.82 29.58 -0.82
N LEU A 24 9.40 28.73 0.09
CA LEU A 24 9.45 28.99 1.52
C LEU A 24 10.73 28.47 2.19
N ARG A 25 11.50 27.64 1.51
CA ARG A 25 12.82 27.15 1.93
C ARG A 25 12.80 26.58 3.37
N ILE A 26 11.78 25.79 3.69
CA ILE A 26 11.71 25.15 5.00
C ILE A 26 12.63 23.93 4.97
N TYR A 27 13.64 23.96 5.85
CA TYR A 27 14.54 22.84 6.05
C TYR A 27 13.89 21.82 6.95
N PHE A 28 13.51 20.66 6.40
CA PHE A 28 12.93 19.56 7.13
C PHE A 28 13.69 18.28 6.79
N ASN A 29 14.44 17.75 7.74
CA ASN A 29 15.33 16.60 7.55
C ASN A 29 15.13 15.51 8.62
N ASP A 30 13.93 15.44 9.18
CA ASP A 30 13.56 14.41 10.16
C ASP A 30 12.94 13.20 9.45
N TYR A 31 13.80 12.31 8.95
CA TYR A 31 13.37 11.09 8.27
C TYR A 31 12.61 10.13 9.18
N TYR A 32 12.84 10.17 10.50
CA TYR A 32 12.08 9.35 11.45
C TYR A 32 10.63 9.82 11.55
N ALA A 33 10.40 11.11 11.68
CA ALA A 33 9.06 11.68 11.69
C ALA A 33 8.32 11.42 10.36
N VAL A 34 9.01 11.58 9.22
CA VAL A 34 8.43 11.25 7.90
C VAL A 34 8.03 9.78 7.85
N ASN A 35 8.91 8.86 8.22
CA ASN A 35 8.62 7.43 8.19
C ASN A 35 7.42 7.08 9.09
N LEU A 36 7.35 7.65 10.30
CA LEU A 36 6.23 7.43 11.22
C LEU A 36 4.90 7.92 10.62
N ILE A 37 4.87 9.15 10.09
CA ILE A 37 3.67 9.73 9.48
C ILE A 37 3.23 8.91 8.26
N CYS A 38 4.17 8.53 7.39
CA CYS A 38 3.87 7.72 6.21
C CYS A 38 3.36 6.33 6.59
N SER A 39 3.97 5.67 7.57
CA SER A 39 3.54 4.35 8.06
C SER A 39 2.13 4.39 8.64
N VAL A 40 1.85 5.36 9.51
CA VAL A 40 0.51 5.54 10.08
C VAL A 40 -0.52 5.83 8.98
N SER A 41 -0.18 6.70 8.04
CA SER A 41 -1.08 7.00 6.90
C SER A 41 -1.35 5.77 6.05
N LEU A 42 -0.33 4.97 5.74
CA LEU A 42 -0.45 3.74 4.97
C LEU A 42 -1.37 2.73 5.66
N ILE A 43 -1.24 2.54 6.98
CA ILE A 43 -2.10 1.65 7.76
C ILE A 43 -3.58 2.02 7.56
N PHE A 44 -3.93 3.30 7.67
CA PHE A 44 -5.31 3.75 7.52
C PHE A 44 -5.81 3.67 6.07
N ILE A 45 -4.98 3.97 5.08
CA ILE A 45 -5.33 3.84 3.66
C ILE A 45 -5.62 2.37 3.33
N MET A 46 -4.76 1.44 3.75
CA MET A 46 -4.95 0.01 3.55
C MET A 46 -6.20 -0.52 4.25
N PHE A 47 -6.42 -0.09 5.51
CA PHE A 47 -7.63 -0.47 6.24
C PHE A 47 -8.90 0.05 5.54
N TYR A 48 -8.93 1.32 5.14
CA TYR A 48 -10.07 1.91 4.45
C TYR A 48 -10.39 1.19 3.12
N GLY A 49 -9.37 0.86 2.35
CA GLY A 49 -9.50 0.09 1.13
C GLY A 49 -10.10 -1.30 1.39
N GLY A 50 -9.49 -2.06 2.30
CA GLY A 50 -9.93 -3.41 2.63
C GLY A 50 -11.31 -3.47 3.28
N PHE A 51 -11.61 -2.54 4.20
CA PHE A 51 -12.91 -2.48 4.88
C PHE A 51 -14.07 -2.15 3.92
N GLY A 52 -13.81 -1.33 2.90
CA GLY A 52 -14.81 -0.94 1.92
C GLY A 52 -15.01 -1.94 0.78
N THR A 53 -14.20 -2.99 0.68
CA THR A 53 -14.26 -3.95 -0.43
C THR A 53 -15.45 -4.91 -0.29
N ASN A 54 -16.25 -5.01 -1.35
CA ASN A 54 -17.36 -5.95 -1.42
C ASN A 54 -16.86 -7.35 -1.80
N LEU A 55 -16.75 -8.25 -0.81
CA LEU A 55 -16.24 -9.61 -0.99
C LEU A 55 -17.03 -10.43 -2.02
N SER A 56 -18.34 -10.19 -2.18
CA SER A 56 -19.15 -10.90 -3.16
C SER A 56 -18.82 -10.48 -4.59
N ALA A 57 -18.58 -9.19 -4.82
CA ALA A 57 -18.14 -8.65 -6.10
C ALA A 57 -16.66 -8.96 -6.38
N ALA A 58 -15.87 -9.12 -5.34
CA ALA A 58 -14.45 -9.43 -5.41
C ALA A 58 -14.15 -10.88 -5.84
N ARG A 59 -14.98 -11.83 -5.43
CA ARG A 59 -14.77 -13.28 -5.69
C ARG A 59 -14.50 -13.64 -7.16
N PRO A 60 -15.30 -13.20 -8.15
CA PRO A 60 -15.08 -13.60 -9.54
C PRO A 60 -13.78 -13.07 -10.13
N VAL A 61 -13.22 -11.98 -9.60
CA VAL A 61 -11.99 -11.33 -10.10
C VAL A 61 -10.77 -11.54 -9.18
N ALA A 62 -10.93 -12.29 -8.08
CA ALA A 62 -9.90 -12.47 -7.07
C ALA A 62 -8.59 -13.05 -7.63
N VAL A 63 -8.68 -14.07 -8.49
CA VAL A 63 -7.49 -14.70 -9.11
C VAL A 63 -6.77 -13.71 -10.00
N GLN A 64 -7.50 -12.98 -10.84
CA GLN A 64 -6.93 -11.99 -11.75
C GLN A 64 -6.26 -10.86 -10.95
N SER A 65 -6.92 -10.38 -9.88
CA SER A 65 -6.36 -9.33 -9.02
C SER A 65 -5.08 -9.77 -8.32
N VAL A 66 -5.04 -11.00 -7.78
CA VAL A 66 -3.82 -11.56 -7.16
C VAL A 66 -2.69 -11.72 -8.18
N VAL A 67 -2.98 -12.20 -9.38
CA VAL A 67 -1.97 -12.33 -10.44
C VAL A 67 -1.43 -10.95 -10.85
N LEU A 68 -2.30 -9.95 -11.03
CA LEU A 68 -1.89 -8.60 -11.39
C LEU A 68 -1.09 -7.93 -10.27
N SER A 69 -1.54 -8.03 -9.03
CA SER A 69 -0.84 -7.42 -7.89
C SER A 69 0.48 -8.12 -7.53
N THR A 70 0.73 -9.33 -8.01
CA THR A 70 1.99 -10.06 -7.78
C THR A 70 2.87 -10.08 -9.02
N LEU A 71 2.48 -10.82 -10.05
CA LEU A 71 3.26 -10.92 -11.29
C LEU A 71 3.29 -9.63 -12.09
N GLY A 72 2.21 -8.84 -12.06
CA GLY A 72 2.15 -7.53 -12.70
C GLY A 72 3.14 -6.56 -12.06
N VAL A 73 3.14 -6.49 -10.72
CA VAL A 73 4.09 -5.66 -9.95
C VAL A 73 5.52 -6.10 -10.20
N ALA A 74 5.82 -7.41 -10.10
CA ALA A 74 7.16 -7.93 -10.36
C ALA A 74 7.62 -7.66 -11.81
N GLY A 75 6.71 -7.80 -12.78
CA GLY A 75 6.97 -7.47 -14.18
C GLY A 75 7.25 -6.01 -14.42
N THR A 76 6.43 -5.12 -13.83
CA THR A 76 6.63 -3.67 -13.89
C THR A 76 7.95 -3.27 -13.24
N ALA A 77 8.24 -3.79 -12.04
CA ALA A 77 9.51 -3.56 -11.36
C ALA A 77 10.70 -3.98 -12.22
N ALA A 78 10.65 -5.16 -12.84
CA ALA A 78 11.71 -5.67 -13.72
C ALA A 78 11.89 -4.80 -14.99
N LEU A 79 10.80 -4.41 -15.65
CA LEU A 79 10.85 -3.57 -16.84
C LEU A 79 11.40 -2.17 -16.53
N VAL A 80 10.95 -1.54 -15.43
CA VAL A 80 11.45 -0.24 -14.99
C VAL A 80 12.92 -0.34 -14.58
N ALA A 81 13.30 -1.40 -13.86
CA ALA A 81 14.70 -1.64 -13.50
C ALA A 81 15.59 -1.81 -14.74
N ALA A 82 15.15 -2.59 -15.73
CA ALA A 82 15.86 -2.75 -16.98
C ALA A 82 16.02 -1.42 -17.73
N PHE A 83 14.96 -0.63 -17.82
CA PHE A 83 15.02 0.70 -18.41
C PHE A 83 15.99 1.63 -17.66
N ALA A 84 15.91 1.67 -16.32
CA ALA A 84 16.81 2.49 -15.50
C ALA A 84 18.28 2.06 -15.67
N HIS A 85 18.53 0.76 -15.73
CA HIS A 85 19.90 0.26 -15.95
C HIS A 85 20.45 0.63 -17.32
N TRP A 86 19.70 0.40 -18.39
CA TRP A 86 20.21 0.63 -19.77
C TRP A 86 20.13 2.08 -20.21
N ALA A 87 19.05 2.79 -19.90
CA ALA A 87 18.85 4.17 -20.35
C ALA A 87 19.56 5.19 -19.43
N LEU A 88 19.48 5.00 -18.09
CA LEU A 88 20.07 5.90 -17.12
C LEU A 88 21.46 5.44 -16.66
N LYS A 89 21.91 4.25 -17.10
CA LYS A 89 23.22 3.63 -16.77
C LYS A 89 23.46 3.47 -15.26
N LEU A 90 22.38 3.22 -14.50
CA LEU A 90 22.45 3.01 -13.08
C LEU A 90 22.89 1.55 -12.78
N PRO A 91 23.53 1.30 -11.62
CA PRO A 91 23.79 -0.05 -11.13
C PRO A 91 22.49 -0.87 -11.03
N TRP A 92 22.59 -2.21 -11.18
CA TRP A 92 21.40 -3.09 -11.15
C TRP A 92 20.59 -2.99 -9.88
N LEU A 93 21.22 -2.91 -8.70
CA LEU A 93 20.50 -2.83 -7.43
C LEU A 93 19.75 -1.50 -7.26
N GLU A 94 20.34 -0.38 -7.65
CA GLU A 94 19.67 0.92 -7.65
C GLU A 94 18.51 0.96 -8.65
N SER A 95 18.73 0.38 -9.84
CA SER A 95 17.69 0.25 -10.86
C SER A 95 16.53 -0.61 -10.36
N PHE A 96 16.80 -1.71 -9.67
CA PHE A 96 15.79 -2.58 -9.08
C PHE A 96 15.05 -1.87 -7.95
N LEU A 97 15.71 -1.09 -7.12
CA LEU A 97 15.08 -0.26 -6.09
C LEU A 97 14.08 0.72 -6.71
N ILE A 98 14.49 1.45 -7.74
CA ILE A 98 13.61 2.38 -8.47
C ILE A 98 12.41 1.63 -9.06
N GLY A 99 12.65 0.50 -9.71
CA GLY A 99 11.60 -0.34 -10.27
C GLY A 99 10.61 -0.83 -9.22
N SER A 100 11.11 -1.26 -8.05
CA SER A 100 10.29 -1.74 -6.94
C SER A 100 9.38 -0.63 -6.38
N VAL A 101 9.91 0.58 -6.19
CA VAL A 101 9.14 1.72 -5.66
C VAL A 101 8.07 2.18 -6.65
N ILE A 102 8.38 2.23 -7.94
CA ILE A 102 7.45 2.73 -8.98
C ILE A 102 6.39 1.67 -9.37
N SER A 103 6.60 0.40 -9.04
CA SER A 103 5.73 -0.69 -9.48
C SER A 103 4.36 -0.74 -8.81
N SER A 104 4.17 0.00 -7.70
CA SER A 104 2.87 0.13 -7.04
C SER A 104 1.99 1.19 -7.71
N THR A 105 0.69 0.96 -7.75
CA THR A 105 -0.32 1.94 -8.17
C THR A 105 -0.95 2.59 -6.93
N ASP A 106 -1.42 3.84 -7.06
CA ASP A 106 -2.02 4.57 -5.94
C ASP A 106 -3.46 4.09 -5.66
N ALA A 107 -3.60 3.22 -4.67
CA ALA A 107 -4.88 2.70 -4.22
C ALA A 107 -5.85 3.80 -3.77
N ALA A 108 -5.37 4.83 -3.09
CA ALA A 108 -6.21 5.91 -2.58
C ALA A 108 -6.87 6.70 -3.73
N SER A 109 -6.12 6.99 -4.80
CA SER A 109 -6.64 7.64 -5.99
C SER A 109 -7.65 6.77 -6.73
N VAL A 110 -7.36 5.46 -6.88
CA VAL A 110 -8.28 4.51 -7.53
C VAL A 110 -9.61 4.44 -6.76
N PHE A 111 -9.57 4.23 -5.44
CA PHE A 111 -10.76 4.18 -4.60
C PHE A 111 -11.55 5.49 -4.65
N ASN A 112 -10.87 6.62 -4.59
CA ASN A 112 -11.52 7.93 -4.63
C ASN A 112 -12.23 8.15 -5.98
N ILE A 113 -11.60 7.84 -7.10
CA ILE A 113 -12.19 8.01 -8.43
C ILE A 113 -13.39 7.08 -8.61
N LEU A 114 -13.26 5.79 -8.29
CA LEU A 114 -14.33 4.81 -8.45
C LEU A 114 -15.55 5.14 -7.58
N ARG A 115 -15.32 5.45 -6.30
CA ARG A 115 -16.40 5.70 -5.34
C ARG A 115 -17.04 7.08 -5.50
N SER A 116 -16.25 8.14 -5.71
CA SER A 116 -16.79 9.50 -5.86
C SER A 116 -17.64 9.68 -7.11
N LYS A 117 -17.27 9.00 -8.19
CA LYS A 117 -18.01 9.03 -9.45
C LYS A 117 -19.04 7.91 -9.59
N LYS A 118 -19.16 7.03 -8.58
CA LYS A 118 -20.05 5.85 -8.60
C LYS A 118 -19.91 5.06 -9.91
N LEU A 119 -18.65 4.86 -10.34
CA LEU A 119 -18.35 4.15 -11.57
C LEU A 119 -18.53 2.65 -11.33
N ALA A 120 -19.46 2.04 -12.04
CA ALA A 120 -19.57 0.60 -12.21
C ALA A 120 -18.96 0.25 -13.56
N LEU A 121 -17.86 -0.48 -13.57
CA LEU A 121 -17.19 -0.90 -14.79
C LEU A 121 -17.72 -2.28 -15.22
N LYS A 122 -17.60 -2.59 -16.52
CA LYS A 122 -18.03 -3.89 -17.04
C LYS A 122 -17.20 -5.02 -16.41
N GLU A 123 -17.83 -6.20 -16.28
CA GLU A 123 -17.17 -7.45 -15.86
C GLU A 123 -16.45 -7.34 -14.49
N HIS A 124 -16.99 -6.56 -13.57
CA HIS A 124 -16.41 -6.32 -12.24
C HIS A 124 -14.99 -5.74 -12.26
N THR A 125 -14.64 -5.01 -13.31
CA THR A 125 -13.30 -4.38 -13.43
C THR A 125 -13.07 -3.33 -12.34
N ASP A 126 -14.10 -2.68 -11.82
CA ASP A 126 -14.05 -1.80 -10.66
C ASP A 126 -13.55 -2.54 -9.41
N SER A 127 -14.12 -3.70 -9.11
CA SER A 127 -13.69 -4.55 -8.01
C SER A 127 -12.29 -5.13 -8.24
N LEU A 128 -11.93 -5.47 -9.50
CA LEU A 128 -10.59 -5.91 -9.84
C LEU A 128 -9.55 -4.83 -9.56
N LEU A 129 -9.81 -3.59 -9.98
CA LEU A 129 -8.92 -2.46 -9.75
C LEU A 129 -8.79 -2.13 -8.26
N GLU A 130 -9.89 -2.20 -7.49
CA GLU A 130 -9.85 -1.97 -6.05
C GLU A 130 -8.96 -3.00 -5.34
N ILE A 131 -9.08 -4.28 -5.67
CA ILE A 131 -8.29 -5.34 -5.03
C ILE A 131 -6.84 -5.28 -5.51
N GLU A 132 -6.62 -5.09 -6.81
CA GLU A 132 -5.29 -5.01 -7.38
C GLU A 132 -4.51 -3.87 -6.73
N SER A 133 -5.05 -2.64 -6.73
CA SER A 133 -4.39 -1.46 -6.15
C SER A 133 -4.20 -1.55 -4.64
N GLY A 134 -5.10 -2.21 -3.89
CA GLY A 134 -4.92 -2.44 -2.46
C GLY A 134 -3.95 -3.56 -2.12
N SER A 135 -3.64 -4.46 -3.09
CA SER A 135 -2.76 -5.62 -2.87
C SER A 135 -1.36 -5.43 -3.45
N ASN A 136 -1.16 -4.50 -4.36
CA ASN A 136 0.13 -4.26 -5.00
C ASN A 136 1.11 -3.50 -4.09
N ASP A 137 0.62 -2.61 -3.20
CA ASP A 137 1.46 -1.87 -2.25
C ASP A 137 2.29 -2.79 -1.34
N PRO A 138 1.70 -3.81 -0.67
CA PRO A 138 2.49 -4.77 0.10
C PRO A 138 3.57 -5.49 -0.72
N ILE A 139 3.27 -5.85 -1.96
CA ILE A 139 4.24 -6.54 -2.84
C ILE A 139 5.38 -5.60 -3.23
N SER A 140 5.07 -4.37 -3.64
CA SER A 140 6.06 -3.34 -3.94
C SER A 140 6.93 -3.02 -2.72
N TYR A 141 6.33 -2.91 -1.53
CA TYR A 141 7.05 -2.73 -0.28
C TYR A 141 8.02 -3.89 0.01
N MET A 142 7.57 -5.14 -0.16
CA MET A 142 8.41 -6.33 -0.01
C MET A 142 9.59 -6.31 -0.98
N LEU A 143 9.36 -5.99 -2.26
CA LEU A 143 10.44 -5.88 -3.25
C LEU A 143 11.43 -4.76 -2.89
N THR A 144 10.93 -3.62 -2.40
CA THR A 144 11.75 -2.49 -1.94
C THR A 144 12.61 -2.89 -0.75
N THR A 145 12.05 -3.58 0.24
CA THR A 145 12.79 -4.09 1.41
C THR A 145 13.90 -5.04 0.99
N VAL A 146 13.62 -5.94 0.04
CA VAL A 146 14.64 -6.83 -0.55
C VAL A 146 15.75 -6.04 -1.23
N ALA A 147 15.40 -5.03 -2.05
CA ALA A 147 16.38 -4.20 -2.73
C ALA A 147 17.30 -3.48 -1.75
N VAL A 148 16.73 -2.84 -0.71
CA VAL A 148 17.48 -2.14 0.34
C VAL A 148 18.37 -3.10 1.12
N GLY A 149 17.87 -4.26 1.54
CA GLY A 149 18.66 -5.25 2.26
C GLY A 149 19.85 -5.78 1.44
N LEU A 150 19.65 -6.04 0.15
CA LEU A 150 20.73 -6.42 -0.75
C LEU A 150 21.76 -5.29 -0.92
N MET A 151 21.34 -4.04 -0.99
CA MET A 151 22.24 -2.87 -1.05
C MET A 151 23.03 -2.70 0.25
N SER A 152 22.43 -3.03 1.39
CA SER A 152 23.10 -3.01 2.71
C SER A 152 24.05 -4.20 2.92
N GLY A 153 24.15 -5.12 1.96
CA GLY A 153 25.03 -6.30 2.05
C GLY A 153 24.49 -7.41 2.96
N GLU A 154 23.21 -7.39 3.28
CA GLU A 154 22.59 -8.44 4.09
C GLU A 154 22.52 -9.76 3.32
N LYS A 155 22.95 -10.83 4.00
CA LYS A 155 22.83 -12.19 3.45
C LYS A 155 21.42 -12.71 3.73
N MET A 156 20.52 -12.50 2.77
CA MET A 156 19.14 -12.97 2.89
C MET A 156 18.78 -14.01 1.80
N VAL A 157 17.94 -14.95 2.17
CA VAL A 157 17.33 -15.87 1.21
C VAL A 157 16.00 -15.22 0.78
N VAL A 158 16.06 -14.45 -0.31
CA VAL A 158 14.94 -13.62 -0.80
C VAL A 158 13.60 -14.39 -0.86
N PRO A 159 13.50 -15.59 -1.45
CA PRO A 159 12.22 -16.32 -1.49
C PRO A 159 11.67 -16.66 -0.11
N LEU A 160 12.54 -17.00 0.83
CA LEU A 160 12.14 -17.32 2.20
C LEU A 160 11.64 -16.09 2.95
N LEU A 161 12.31 -14.95 2.78
CA LEU A 161 11.89 -13.68 3.37
C LEU A 161 10.51 -13.27 2.87
N LEU A 162 10.28 -13.31 1.57
CA LEU A 162 9.00 -12.96 0.96
C LEU A 162 7.88 -13.88 1.44
N LEU A 163 8.14 -15.18 1.48
CA LEU A 163 7.16 -16.16 1.97
C LEU A 163 6.84 -15.95 3.45
N GLN A 164 7.84 -15.68 4.27
CA GLN A 164 7.68 -15.42 5.70
C GLN A 164 6.85 -14.14 5.94
N GLN A 165 7.17 -13.04 5.30
CA GLN A 165 6.42 -11.78 5.41
C GLN A 165 4.95 -11.97 5.01
N LEU A 166 4.69 -12.64 3.89
CA LEU A 166 3.35 -12.90 3.41
C LEU A 166 2.58 -13.82 4.38
N ALA A 167 3.20 -14.91 4.82
CA ALA A 167 2.55 -15.86 5.73
C ALA A 167 2.23 -15.22 7.08
N VAL A 168 3.18 -14.50 7.68
CA VAL A 168 2.97 -13.82 8.97
C VAL A 168 1.89 -12.75 8.84
N GLY A 169 1.93 -11.92 7.80
CA GLY A 169 0.92 -10.88 7.57
C GLY A 169 -0.49 -11.46 7.40
N ILE A 170 -0.66 -12.51 6.59
CA ILE A 170 -1.95 -13.17 6.39
C ILE A 170 -2.45 -13.80 7.71
N LEU A 171 -1.60 -14.53 8.43
CA LEU A 171 -1.98 -15.18 9.68
C LEU A 171 -2.38 -14.16 10.75
N CYS A 172 -1.57 -13.12 10.97
CA CYS A 172 -1.88 -12.05 11.92
C CYS A 172 -3.17 -11.32 11.54
N GLY A 173 -3.34 -10.94 10.27
CA GLY A 173 -4.55 -10.27 9.80
C GLY A 173 -5.81 -11.11 9.98
N LEU A 174 -5.77 -12.41 9.64
CA LEU A 174 -6.90 -13.32 9.83
C LEU A 174 -7.22 -13.56 11.30
N LEU A 175 -6.22 -13.74 12.16
CA LEU A 175 -6.42 -13.97 13.58
C LEU A 175 -7.02 -12.73 14.25
N LEU A 176 -6.40 -11.57 14.06
CA LEU A 176 -6.88 -10.31 14.64
C LEU A 176 -8.25 -9.91 14.09
N GLY A 177 -8.49 -10.09 12.80
CA GLY A 177 -9.79 -9.83 12.18
C GLY A 177 -10.89 -10.72 12.77
N LYS A 178 -10.64 -12.04 12.93
CA LYS A 178 -11.59 -12.94 13.55
C LYS A 178 -11.84 -12.60 15.03
N LEU A 179 -10.80 -12.25 15.78
CA LEU A 179 -10.92 -11.84 17.18
C LEU A 179 -11.73 -10.54 17.30
N ALA A 180 -11.48 -9.58 16.42
CA ALA A 180 -12.24 -8.34 16.39
C ALA A 180 -13.73 -8.58 16.10
N ILE A 181 -14.06 -9.37 15.08
CA ILE A 181 -15.45 -9.72 14.75
C ILE A 181 -16.10 -10.46 15.91
N TRP A 182 -15.40 -11.39 16.56
CA TRP A 182 -15.91 -12.12 17.70
C TRP A 182 -16.20 -11.20 18.90
N ALA A 183 -15.30 -10.27 19.22
CA ALA A 183 -15.47 -9.31 20.32
C ALA A 183 -16.66 -8.36 20.05
N LEU A 184 -16.78 -7.85 18.82
CA LEU A 184 -17.90 -6.98 18.41
C LEU A 184 -19.24 -7.73 18.49
N ARG A 185 -19.30 -8.96 18.01
CA ARG A 185 -20.53 -9.79 18.04
C ARG A 185 -20.98 -10.15 19.47
N ARG A 186 -20.06 -10.21 20.43
CA ARG A 186 -20.39 -10.45 21.85
C ARG A 186 -20.89 -9.20 22.59
N GLY A 187 -20.99 -8.06 21.93
CA GLY A 187 -21.45 -6.82 22.54
C GLY A 187 -20.47 -6.26 23.59
N ALA A 188 -19.17 -6.60 23.48
CA ALA A 188 -18.14 -6.08 24.39
C ALA A 188 -18.02 -4.54 24.35
N PHE A 189 -18.52 -3.91 23.29
CA PHE A 189 -18.47 -2.47 23.07
C PHE A 189 -19.87 -1.93 22.78
N PRO A 190 -20.56 -1.36 23.80
CA PRO A 190 -21.98 -0.99 23.68
C PRO A 190 -22.21 0.32 22.88
N SER A 191 -21.20 1.19 22.72
CA SER A 191 -21.35 2.45 21.99
C SER A 191 -20.59 2.41 20.64
N GLU A 192 -21.12 3.12 19.64
CA GLU A 192 -20.47 3.25 18.32
C GLU A 192 -19.06 3.83 18.43
N GLN A 193 -18.84 4.78 19.36
CA GLN A 193 -17.52 5.36 19.60
C GLN A 193 -16.54 4.31 20.11
N SER A 194 -16.97 3.45 21.07
CA SER A 194 -16.10 2.40 21.61
C SER A 194 -15.78 1.33 20.56
N GLN A 195 -16.72 1.01 19.66
CA GLN A 195 -16.48 0.10 18.54
C GLN A 195 -15.46 0.68 17.56
N THR A 196 -15.58 1.97 17.24
CA THR A 196 -14.66 2.66 16.35
C THR A 196 -13.23 2.70 16.91
N ILE A 197 -13.08 3.07 18.19
CA ILE A 197 -11.77 3.08 18.87
C ILE A 197 -11.17 1.67 18.90
N PHE A 198 -11.97 0.66 19.19
CA PHE A 198 -11.53 -0.72 19.20
C PHE A 198 -11.04 -1.17 17.83
N ILE A 199 -11.78 -0.89 16.76
CA ILE A 199 -11.39 -1.21 15.38
C ILE A 199 -10.05 -0.55 15.04
N PHE A 200 -9.88 0.75 15.30
CA PHE A 200 -8.61 1.44 15.05
C PHE A 200 -7.46 0.85 15.86
N SER A 201 -7.70 0.46 17.11
CA SER A 201 -6.69 -0.22 17.93
C SER A 201 -6.26 -1.56 17.33
N VAL A 202 -7.20 -2.36 16.84
CA VAL A 202 -6.90 -3.62 16.15
C VAL A 202 -6.12 -3.39 14.87
N VAL A 203 -6.44 -2.34 14.11
CA VAL A 203 -5.74 -1.98 12.88
C VAL A 203 -4.27 -1.64 13.17
N ILE A 204 -4.01 -0.81 14.18
CA ILE A 204 -2.65 -0.47 14.60
C ILE A 204 -1.90 -1.71 15.11
N LEU A 205 -2.55 -2.57 15.90
CA LEU A 205 -1.97 -3.82 16.38
C LEU A 205 -1.64 -4.79 15.25
N SER A 206 -2.46 -4.84 14.20
CA SER A 206 -2.22 -5.73 13.06
C SER A 206 -0.97 -5.34 12.27
N TYR A 207 -0.55 -4.08 12.34
CA TYR A 207 0.71 -3.61 11.77
C TYR A 207 1.89 -3.85 12.73
N ALA A 208 1.72 -3.55 14.03
CA ALA A 208 2.80 -3.58 15.00
C ALA A 208 3.25 -4.99 15.43
N LEU A 209 2.37 -6.00 15.33
CA LEU A 209 2.70 -7.36 15.76
C LEU A 209 3.62 -8.12 14.77
N PRO A 210 3.49 -7.99 13.44
CA PRO A 210 4.37 -8.68 12.49
C PRO A 210 5.69 -7.98 12.22
N THR A 211 5.86 -6.72 12.65
CA THR A 211 7.12 -5.96 12.54
C THR A 211 8.05 -6.22 13.72
#